data_d289a0e52bc4dea544c4ffc77784c613
#
_entry.id   d289a0e52bc4dea544c4ffc77784c613
#
_cell.length_a   1.000
_cell.length_b   1.000
_cell.length_c   1.000
_cell.angle_alpha   90.00
_cell.angle_beta   90.00
_cell.angle_gamma   90.00
#
_symmetry.space_group_name_H-M   'P 1'
#
loop_
_entity.id
_entity.type
_entity.pdbx_description
1 polymer ?
#
loop_
_entity_poly.entity_id
_entity_poly.type
_entity_poly.pdbx_seq_one_letter_code
_entity_poly.pdbx_strand_id
1 'polypeptide(L)'
;MVSPADILGARILVVDDQQANVSLLEGMLRIAGYTSVDATTNPNEVCERHRQNRYSLILLDLQMPGMDGFQVMEGLKEIEQDGYLPVLVITAQPAHKLRALEAGAKDFVSKPFDLAELRARVRNILEVRLLHRGLEETVRELERSREVIRLKTLEERERSEQELRLAEETQKSLLPCCVPQFENYRVRAYNAPTRYVGGDFYDFLQLNSGDWMGVLADVSGKGMSAALLSSMVLGALSMEFHSGTEPQEVLARVNRLLCEKSLPGQFVTLFLFLQNPQGRGQFISAGHNPAYLFRSVTGKIQKLFSDAFFLGMFEEATFESRPFQLGQGDILVVISDGVTDAQNPTQEMFGEQRLLQVIRKEAPAGSHAIEQQLLKSIAEFTQGTAQNDDITFVIVEKYQ
;
A
#
# COMPACT_ATOMS: atom_id res chain seq x y z
N MET A 1 -32.49 3.46 -17.34
CA MET A 1 -33.80 2.79 -17.41
C MET A 1 -34.29 2.87 -18.84
N VAL A 2 -34.76 1.76 -19.42
CA VAL A 2 -35.32 1.73 -20.75
C VAL A 2 -36.67 2.49 -20.77
N SER A 3 -36.77 3.50 -21.61
CA SER A 3 -38.00 4.29 -21.75
C SER A 3 -39.02 3.62 -22.68
N PRO A 4 -40.32 3.93 -22.54
CA PRO A 4 -41.32 3.46 -23.52
C PRO A 4 -40.98 3.88 -24.96
N ALA A 5 -40.33 5.04 -25.16
CA ALA A 5 -39.91 5.50 -26.48
C ALA A 5 -38.81 4.62 -27.08
N ASP A 6 -37.85 4.14 -26.26
CA ASP A 6 -36.77 3.25 -26.69
C ASP A 6 -37.37 1.90 -27.20
N ILE A 7 -38.36 1.39 -26.47
CA ILE A 7 -39.06 0.15 -26.87
C ILE A 7 -39.82 0.32 -28.22
N LEU A 8 -40.53 1.42 -28.38
CA LEU A 8 -41.27 1.70 -29.60
C LEU A 8 -40.38 2.06 -30.80
N GLY A 9 -39.20 2.61 -30.57
CA GLY A 9 -38.17 2.91 -31.56
C GLY A 9 -37.26 1.73 -31.91
N ALA A 10 -37.38 0.59 -31.21
CA ALA A 10 -36.53 -0.57 -31.42
C ALA A 10 -36.73 -1.18 -32.83
N ARG A 11 -35.61 -1.58 -33.45
CA ARG A 11 -35.65 -2.18 -34.80
C ARG A 11 -36.17 -3.60 -34.73
N ILE A 12 -37.24 -3.87 -35.49
CA ILE A 12 -37.91 -5.18 -35.58
C ILE A 12 -37.84 -5.69 -37.03
N LEU A 13 -37.49 -6.94 -37.21
CA LEU A 13 -37.56 -7.62 -38.50
C LEU A 13 -38.71 -8.65 -38.51
N VAL A 14 -39.58 -8.61 -39.49
CA VAL A 14 -40.63 -9.62 -39.73
C VAL A 14 -40.18 -10.53 -40.86
N VAL A 15 -40.27 -11.87 -40.63
CA VAL A 15 -39.85 -12.91 -41.60
C VAL A 15 -40.93 -13.95 -41.71
N ASP A 16 -41.59 -14.02 -42.88
CA ASP A 16 -42.60 -15.03 -43.22
C ASP A 16 -42.62 -15.16 -44.76
N ASP A 17 -42.65 -16.37 -45.31
CA ASP A 17 -42.63 -16.62 -46.76
C ASP A 17 -43.86 -16.09 -47.48
N GLN A 18 -44.92 -15.84 -46.73
CA GLN A 18 -46.20 -15.35 -47.29
C GLN A 18 -46.37 -13.86 -47.14
N GLN A 19 -46.38 -13.09 -48.21
CA GLN A 19 -46.50 -11.63 -48.17
C GLN A 19 -47.77 -11.15 -47.41
N ALA A 20 -48.88 -11.93 -47.41
CA ALA A 20 -50.04 -11.59 -46.60
C ALA A 20 -49.78 -11.58 -45.08
N ASN A 21 -49.00 -12.55 -44.58
CA ASN A 21 -48.59 -12.63 -43.15
C ASN A 21 -47.69 -11.51 -42.82
N VAL A 22 -46.71 -11.22 -43.67
CA VAL A 22 -45.78 -10.07 -43.49
C VAL A 22 -46.57 -8.78 -43.34
N SER A 23 -47.47 -8.49 -44.28
CA SER A 23 -48.31 -7.27 -44.29
C SER A 23 -49.19 -7.16 -43.04
N LEU A 24 -49.78 -8.30 -42.61
CA LEU A 24 -50.53 -8.35 -41.34
C LEU A 24 -49.71 -8.02 -40.10
N LEU A 25 -48.56 -8.66 -39.93
CA LEU A 25 -47.65 -8.45 -38.78
C LEU A 25 -47.10 -7.03 -38.75
N GLU A 26 -46.65 -6.49 -39.90
CA GLU A 26 -46.24 -5.09 -40.00
C GLU A 26 -47.36 -4.13 -39.59
N GLY A 27 -48.57 -4.35 -40.10
CA GLY A 27 -49.75 -3.55 -39.76
C GLY A 27 -50.05 -3.59 -38.26
N MET A 28 -50.05 -4.79 -37.64
CA MET A 28 -50.24 -4.96 -36.20
C MET A 28 -49.15 -4.25 -35.36
N LEU A 29 -47.90 -4.36 -35.75
CA LEU A 29 -46.79 -3.70 -35.03
C LEU A 29 -46.89 -2.17 -35.17
N ARG A 30 -47.19 -1.62 -36.32
CA ARG A 30 -47.41 -0.19 -36.55
C ARG A 30 -48.61 0.35 -35.75
N ILE A 31 -49.72 -0.40 -35.70
CA ILE A 31 -50.87 -0.05 -34.82
C ILE A 31 -50.49 -0.07 -33.35
N ALA A 32 -49.61 -1.00 -32.97
CA ALA A 32 -49.07 -1.05 -31.59
C ALA A 32 -48.08 0.10 -31.25
N GLY A 33 -47.70 0.94 -32.23
CA GLY A 33 -46.86 2.12 -32.07
C GLY A 33 -45.36 1.89 -32.39
N TYR A 34 -44.93 0.73 -32.86
CA TYR A 34 -43.56 0.49 -33.28
C TYR A 34 -43.24 1.25 -34.57
N THR A 35 -42.15 2.02 -34.58
CA THR A 35 -41.82 2.93 -35.68
C THR A 35 -40.77 2.37 -36.65
N SER A 36 -39.98 1.39 -36.25
CA SER A 36 -38.87 0.84 -37.01
C SER A 36 -39.11 -0.66 -37.27
N VAL A 37 -39.95 -0.95 -38.24
CA VAL A 37 -40.33 -2.32 -38.63
C VAL A 37 -39.93 -2.55 -40.09
N ASP A 38 -38.99 -3.49 -40.29
CA ASP A 38 -38.56 -4.01 -41.58
C ASP A 38 -39.17 -5.40 -41.79
N ALA A 39 -39.27 -5.82 -43.05
CA ALA A 39 -39.83 -7.14 -43.38
C ALA A 39 -39.10 -7.79 -44.56
N THR A 40 -39.16 -9.13 -44.60
CA THR A 40 -38.69 -9.91 -45.75
C THR A 40 -39.46 -11.20 -45.87
N THR A 41 -39.68 -11.62 -47.13
CA THR A 41 -40.19 -12.95 -47.45
C THR A 41 -39.11 -13.96 -47.81
N ASN A 42 -37.83 -13.52 -47.80
CA ASN A 42 -36.68 -14.36 -48.14
C ASN A 42 -35.86 -14.72 -46.88
N PRO A 43 -35.92 -15.96 -46.37
CA PRO A 43 -35.21 -16.36 -45.17
C PRO A 43 -33.66 -16.28 -45.33
N ASN A 44 -33.14 -16.38 -46.56
CA ASN A 44 -31.68 -16.33 -46.79
C ASN A 44 -31.07 -14.94 -46.50
N GLU A 45 -31.85 -13.88 -46.54
CA GLU A 45 -31.37 -12.52 -46.27
C GLU A 45 -31.29 -12.16 -44.78
N VAL A 46 -31.96 -12.93 -43.93
CA VAL A 46 -32.17 -12.57 -42.52
C VAL A 46 -30.87 -12.35 -41.78
N CYS A 47 -29.92 -13.28 -41.90
CA CYS A 47 -28.63 -13.19 -41.24
C CYS A 47 -27.81 -11.96 -41.66
N GLU A 48 -27.77 -11.67 -42.97
CA GLU A 48 -27.08 -10.51 -43.50
C GLU A 48 -27.74 -9.19 -43.08
N ARG A 49 -29.07 -9.11 -43.19
CA ARG A 49 -29.85 -7.96 -42.73
C ARG A 49 -29.67 -7.73 -41.25
N HIS A 50 -29.60 -8.80 -40.43
CA HIS A 50 -29.38 -8.68 -39.00
C HIS A 50 -27.95 -8.20 -38.69
N ARG A 51 -26.95 -8.68 -39.43
CA ARG A 51 -25.54 -8.23 -39.28
C ARG A 51 -25.42 -6.74 -39.58
N GLN A 52 -26.10 -6.22 -40.59
CA GLN A 52 -26.06 -4.82 -40.99
C GLN A 52 -26.87 -3.90 -40.07
N ASN A 53 -28.09 -4.30 -39.70
CA ASN A 53 -29.07 -3.44 -39.04
C ASN A 53 -29.15 -3.67 -37.50
N ARG A 54 -28.62 -4.81 -37.01
CA ARG A 54 -28.67 -5.18 -35.59
C ARG A 54 -30.08 -5.09 -35.00
N TYR A 55 -31.01 -5.84 -35.52
CA TYR A 55 -32.41 -5.86 -35.08
C TYR A 55 -32.50 -6.24 -33.61
N SER A 56 -33.33 -5.54 -32.86
CA SER A 56 -33.59 -5.80 -31.45
C SER A 56 -34.58 -6.97 -31.24
N LEU A 57 -35.35 -7.28 -32.26
CA LEU A 57 -36.28 -8.41 -32.31
C LEU A 57 -36.47 -8.89 -33.75
N ILE A 58 -36.54 -10.20 -33.92
CA ILE A 58 -36.91 -10.86 -35.20
C ILE A 58 -38.15 -11.71 -34.96
N LEU A 59 -39.26 -11.39 -35.63
CA LEU A 59 -40.42 -12.23 -35.68
C LEU A 59 -40.21 -13.21 -36.83
N LEU A 60 -40.17 -14.50 -36.54
CA LEU A 60 -39.73 -15.53 -37.48
C LEU A 60 -40.78 -16.65 -37.63
N ASP A 61 -41.31 -16.85 -38.83
CA ASP A 61 -42.04 -18.08 -39.13
C ASP A 61 -41.06 -19.26 -39.24
N LEU A 62 -41.48 -20.41 -38.74
CA LEU A 62 -40.69 -21.64 -38.82
C LEU A 62 -40.86 -22.39 -40.12
N GLN A 63 -42.03 -22.26 -40.75
CA GLN A 63 -42.39 -23.06 -41.91
C GLN A 63 -42.26 -22.25 -43.22
N MET A 64 -41.03 -22.17 -43.70
CA MET A 64 -40.72 -21.48 -44.96
C MET A 64 -40.06 -22.45 -45.95
N PRO A 65 -40.38 -22.36 -47.27
CA PRO A 65 -39.76 -23.20 -48.28
C PRO A 65 -38.28 -22.87 -48.46
N GLY A 66 -37.47 -23.91 -48.68
CA GLY A 66 -36.02 -23.79 -48.93
C GLY A 66 -35.18 -23.72 -47.68
N MET A 67 -35.32 -22.68 -46.84
CA MET A 67 -34.64 -22.51 -45.54
C MET A 67 -35.70 -22.38 -44.45
N ASP A 68 -35.72 -23.32 -43.51
CA ASP A 68 -36.65 -23.25 -42.39
C ASP A 68 -36.20 -22.26 -41.30
N GLY A 69 -37.12 -21.87 -40.40
CA GLY A 69 -36.80 -20.92 -39.35
C GLY A 69 -35.75 -21.43 -38.34
N PHE A 70 -35.55 -22.73 -38.18
CA PHE A 70 -34.51 -23.30 -37.32
C PHE A 70 -33.10 -23.05 -37.90
N GLN A 71 -32.96 -23.20 -39.22
CA GLN A 71 -31.70 -22.89 -39.92
C GLN A 71 -31.36 -21.40 -39.84
N VAL A 72 -32.38 -20.52 -39.95
CA VAL A 72 -32.21 -19.07 -39.74
C VAL A 72 -31.74 -18.79 -38.32
N MET A 73 -32.33 -19.43 -37.31
CA MET A 73 -31.92 -19.25 -35.89
C MET A 73 -30.50 -19.72 -35.65
N GLU A 74 -30.05 -20.81 -36.30
CA GLU A 74 -28.68 -21.29 -36.19
C GLU A 74 -27.67 -20.28 -36.75
N GLY A 75 -27.93 -19.71 -37.92
CA GLY A 75 -27.10 -18.65 -38.50
C GLY A 75 -27.11 -17.37 -37.67
N LEU A 76 -28.20 -17.02 -37.01
CA LEU A 76 -28.28 -15.86 -36.11
C LEU A 76 -27.48 -16.07 -34.84
N LYS A 77 -27.37 -17.29 -34.29
CA LYS A 77 -26.51 -17.60 -33.12
C LYS A 77 -25.03 -17.32 -33.38
N GLU A 78 -24.55 -17.55 -34.59
CA GLU A 78 -23.18 -17.25 -34.97
C GLU A 78 -22.87 -15.74 -34.97
N ILE A 79 -23.91 -14.90 -35.13
CA ILE A 79 -23.81 -13.44 -35.18
C ILE A 79 -23.92 -12.82 -33.79
N GLU A 80 -24.76 -13.37 -32.91
CA GLU A 80 -25.01 -12.89 -31.56
C GLU A 80 -23.99 -13.47 -30.58
N GLN A 81 -22.89 -12.73 -30.37
CA GLN A 81 -21.77 -13.12 -29.52
C GLN A 81 -22.13 -13.12 -28.02
N ASP A 82 -23.14 -12.35 -27.61
CA ASP A 82 -23.63 -12.28 -26.23
C ASP A 82 -24.58 -13.45 -25.85
N GLY A 83 -24.84 -14.37 -26.78
CA GLY A 83 -25.71 -15.51 -26.57
C GLY A 83 -27.19 -15.16 -26.44
N TYR A 84 -27.60 -13.91 -26.65
CA TYR A 84 -28.97 -13.48 -26.61
C TYR A 84 -29.55 -13.44 -28.03
N LEU A 85 -30.27 -14.51 -28.43
CA LEU A 85 -30.95 -14.60 -29.72
C LEU A 85 -32.27 -13.82 -29.67
N PRO A 86 -32.41 -12.67 -30.37
CA PRO A 86 -33.62 -11.84 -30.27
C PRO A 86 -34.75 -12.34 -31.19
N VAL A 87 -35.17 -13.61 -31.05
CA VAL A 87 -36.17 -14.24 -31.93
C VAL A 87 -37.45 -14.54 -31.17
N LEU A 88 -38.57 -14.07 -31.71
CA LEU A 88 -39.92 -14.47 -31.39
C LEU A 88 -40.45 -15.35 -32.54
N VAL A 89 -40.67 -16.61 -32.24
CA VAL A 89 -41.15 -17.57 -33.26
C VAL A 89 -42.66 -17.50 -33.45
N ILE A 90 -43.11 -17.55 -34.69
CA ILE A 90 -44.53 -17.62 -35.06
C ILE A 90 -44.78 -18.98 -35.67
N THR A 91 -45.70 -19.79 -35.14
CA THR A 91 -45.97 -21.15 -35.63
C THR A 91 -47.41 -21.59 -35.44
N ALA A 92 -47.93 -22.39 -36.40
CA ALA A 92 -49.19 -23.03 -36.26
C ALA A 92 -49.13 -24.40 -35.55
N GLN A 93 -47.93 -25.00 -35.42
CA GLN A 93 -47.78 -26.37 -34.93
C GLN A 93 -47.33 -26.38 -33.44
N PRO A 94 -48.11 -27.02 -32.55
CA PRO A 94 -47.75 -27.12 -31.12
C PRO A 94 -46.44 -27.85 -30.86
N ALA A 95 -46.09 -28.86 -31.68
CA ALA A 95 -44.84 -29.60 -31.52
C ALA A 95 -43.56 -28.78 -31.74
N HIS A 96 -43.63 -27.69 -32.52
CA HIS A 96 -42.49 -26.83 -32.80
C HIS A 96 -42.17 -25.83 -31.67
N LYS A 97 -43.08 -25.59 -30.72
CA LYS A 97 -42.94 -24.61 -29.65
C LYS A 97 -41.76 -24.92 -28.74
N LEU A 98 -41.73 -26.14 -28.20
CA LEU A 98 -40.67 -26.57 -27.31
C LEU A 98 -39.31 -26.58 -28.01
N ARG A 99 -39.28 -27.15 -29.22
CA ARG A 99 -38.07 -27.19 -30.04
C ARG A 99 -37.51 -25.79 -30.36
N ALA A 100 -38.41 -24.80 -30.62
CA ALA A 100 -38.00 -23.43 -30.89
C ALA A 100 -37.33 -22.78 -29.66
N LEU A 101 -37.87 -22.98 -28.45
CA LEU A 101 -37.26 -22.52 -27.20
C LEU A 101 -35.92 -23.21 -26.93
N GLU A 102 -35.83 -24.53 -27.12
CA GLU A 102 -34.58 -25.28 -27.02
C GLU A 102 -33.53 -24.81 -28.05
N ALA A 103 -33.98 -24.44 -29.26
CA ALA A 103 -33.15 -23.82 -30.27
C ALA A 103 -32.74 -22.38 -29.94
N GLY A 104 -33.23 -21.78 -28.85
CA GLY A 104 -32.81 -20.46 -28.34
C GLY A 104 -33.75 -19.31 -28.61
N ALA A 105 -34.94 -19.56 -29.22
CA ALA A 105 -35.97 -18.51 -29.33
C ALA A 105 -36.37 -18.00 -27.94
N LYS A 106 -36.65 -16.72 -27.82
CA LYS A 106 -37.01 -16.13 -26.52
C LYS A 106 -38.46 -16.39 -26.14
N ASP A 107 -39.33 -16.53 -27.12
CA ASP A 107 -40.72 -16.87 -26.92
C ASP A 107 -41.34 -17.34 -28.25
N PHE A 108 -42.61 -17.73 -28.25
CA PHE A 108 -43.35 -18.09 -29.42
C PHE A 108 -44.79 -17.53 -29.42
N VAL A 109 -45.40 -17.38 -30.59
CA VAL A 109 -46.79 -17.02 -30.76
C VAL A 109 -47.45 -18.08 -31.68
N SER A 110 -48.65 -18.53 -31.30
CA SER A 110 -49.38 -19.55 -32.07
C SER A 110 -50.33 -18.90 -33.09
N LYS A 111 -50.30 -19.38 -34.34
CA LYS A 111 -51.31 -19.00 -35.33
C LYS A 111 -52.62 -19.79 -35.07
N PRO A 112 -53.84 -19.19 -35.09
CA PRO A 112 -54.09 -17.75 -35.20
C PRO A 112 -53.78 -17.00 -33.90
N PHE A 113 -53.23 -15.78 -34.00
CA PHE A 113 -52.88 -14.90 -32.87
C PHE A 113 -53.67 -13.60 -32.94
N ASP A 114 -53.83 -12.96 -31.78
CA ASP A 114 -54.40 -11.63 -31.67
C ASP A 114 -53.37 -10.54 -31.43
N LEU A 115 -53.78 -9.28 -31.64
CA LEU A 115 -52.91 -8.12 -31.46
C LEU A 115 -52.42 -7.96 -30.01
N ALA A 116 -53.26 -8.33 -29.04
CA ALA A 116 -52.92 -8.15 -27.61
C ALA A 116 -51.81 -9.13 -27.20
N GLU A 117 -51.87 -10.40 -27.61
CA GLU A 117 -50.85 -11.40 -27.38
C GLU A 117 -49.54 -11.01 -28.04
N LEU A 118 -49.56 -10.68 -29.34
CA LEU A 118 -48.38 -10.28 -30.08
C LEU A 118 -47.69 -9.08 -29.43
N ARG A 119 -48.47 -8.04 -29.11
CA ARG A 119 -47.96 -6.81 -28.48
C ARG A 119 -47.30 -7.08 -27.12
N ALA A 120 -47.90 -7.92 -26.26
CA ALA A 120 -47.38 -8.25 -24.95
C ALA A 120 -46.01 -8.96 -25.06
N ARG A 121 -45.88 -9.96 -25.93
CA ARG A 121 -44.64 -10.73 -26.12
C ARG A 121 -43.54 -9.89 -26.75
N VAL A 122 -43.85 -9.13 -27.80
CA VAL A 122 -42.90 -8.22 -28.46
C VAL A 122 -42.33 -7.22 -27.44
N ARG A 123 -43.21 -6.61 -26.65
CA ARG A 123 -42.80 -5.64 -25.61
C ARG A 123 -41.86 -6.27 -24.62
N ASN A 124 -42.20 -7.44 -24.06
CA ASN A 124 -41.38 -8.11 -23.03
C ASN A 124 -39.99 -8.46 -23.55
N ILE A 125 -39.91 -9.01 -24.78
CA ILE A 125 -38.60 -9.38 -25.36
C ILE A 125 -37.76 -8.14 -25.62
N LEU A 126 -38.35 -7.06 -26.16
CA LEU A 126 -37.62 -5.81 -26.40
C LEU A 126 -37.14 -5.15 -25.14
N GLU A 127 -37.97 -5.14 -24.09
CA GLU A 127 -37.58 -4.58 -22.79
C GLU A 127 -36.36 -5.31 -22.22
N VAL A 128 -36.39 -6.65 -22.20
CA VAL A 128 -35.25 -7.47 -21.74
C VAL A 128 -34.00 -7.25 -22.60
N ARG A 129 -34.16 -7.20 -23.94
CA ARG A 129 -33.05 -7.00 -24.89
C ARG A 129 -32.34 -5.62 -24.67
N LEU A 130 -33.16 -4.58 -24.54
CA LEU A 130 -32.63 -3.22 -24.34
C LEU A 130 -31.96 -3.06 -22.98
N LEU A 131 -32.54 -3.68 -21.93
CA LEU A 131 -31.90 -3.72 -20.61
C LEU A 131 -30.55 -4.46 -20.65
N HIS A 132 -30.49 -5.60 -21.32
CA HIS A 132 -29.26 -6.38 -21.45
C HIS A 132 -28.15 -5.59 -22.16
N ARG A 133 -28.48 -4.94 -23.29
CA ARG A 133 -27.52 -4.06 -23.98
C ARG A 133 -27.03 -2.91 -23.12
N GLY A 134 -27.93 -2.23 -22.43
CA GLY A 134 -27.57 -1.14 -21.55
C GLY A 134 -26.65 -1.58 -20.40
N LEU A 135 -26.89 -2.79 -19.87
CA LEU A 135 -26.02 -3.38 -18.84
C LEU A 135 -24.61 -3.66 -19.38
N GLU A 136 -24.51 -4.28 -20.56
CA GLU A 136 -23.22 -4.57 -21.19
C GLU A 136 -22.39 -3.30 -21.46
N GLU A 137 -23.04 -2.24 -21.96
CA GLU A 137 -22.38 -0.95 -22.19
C GLU A 137 -21.86 -0.37 -20.87
N THR A 138 -22.67 -0.39 -19.82
CA THR A 138 -22.29 0.09 -18.49
C THR A 138 -21.12 -0.71 -17.90
N VAL A 139 -21.13 -2.05 -18.06
CA VAL A 139 -20.02 -2.91 -17.59
C VAL A 139 -18.73 -2.58 -18.33
N ARG A 140 -18.76 -2.44 -19.66
CA ARG A 140 -17.58 -2.07 -20.44
C ARG A 140 -17.01 -0.69 -20.05
N GLU A 141 -17.90 0.26 -19.78
CA GLU A 141 -17.50 1.61 -19.35
C GLU A 141 -16.86 1.59 -17.94
N LEU A 142 -17.44 0.80 -17.04
CA LEU A 142 -16.91 0.60 -15.70
C LEU A 142 -15.53 -0.08 -15.71
N GLU A 143 -15.34 -1.09 -16.56
CA GLU A 143 -14.04 -1.77 -16.72
C GLU A 143 -12.96 -0.82 -17.24
N ARG A 144 -13.28 0.01 -18.23
CA ARG A 144 -12.37 1.04 -18.74
C ARG A 144 -12.00 2.06 -17.65
N SER A 145 -12.98 2.54 -16.92
CA SER A 145 -12.76 3.50 -15.82
C SER A 145 -11.90 2.90 -14.71
N ARG A 146 -12.15 1.64 -14.35
CA ARG A 146 -11.35 0.90 -13.35
C ARG A 146 -9.89 0.77 -13.76
N GLU A 147 -9.62 0.47 -15.02
CA GLU A 147 -8.22 0.34 -15.50
C GLU A 147 -7.48 1.68 -15.48
N VAL A 148 -8.14 2.78 -15.85
CA VAL A 148 -7.56 4.13 -15.76
C VAL A 148 -7.20 4.50 -14.30
N ILE A 149 -8.11 4.22 -13.36
CA ILE A 149 -7.86 4.47 -11.93
C ILE A 149 -6.68 3.61 -11.44
N ARG A 150 -6.64 2.34 -11.83
CA ARG A 150 -5.55 1.42 -11.45
C ARG A 150 -4.19 1.93 -11.90
N LEU A 151 -4.08 2.37 -13.16
CA LEU A 151 -2.82 2.90 -13.71
C LEU A 151 -2.38 4.17 -12.97
N LYS A 152 -3.30 5.11 -12.73
CA LYS A 152 -2.99 6.32 -11.95
C LYS A 152 -2.51 6.02 -10.54
N THR A 153 -3.16 5.07 -9.86
CA THR A 153 -2.76 4.67 -8.50
C THR A 153 -1.36 4.04 -8.48
N LEU A 154 -0.99 3.29 -9.52
CA LEU A 154 0.36 2.74 -9.65
C LEU A 154 1.39 3.85 -9.87
N GLU A 155 1.15 4.78 -10.78
CA GLU A 155 2.04 5.93 -11.03
C GLU A 155 2.25 6.79 -9.76
N GLU A 156 1.16 7.07 -9.02
CA GLU A 156 1.23 7.83 -7.76
C GLU A 156 2.05 7.08 -6.69
N ARG A 157 1.91 5.76 -6.59
CA ARG A 157 2.71 4.95 -5.67
C ARG A 157 4.19 4.96 -6.03
N GLU A 158 4.52 4.73 -7.29
CA GLU A 158 5.91 4.76 -7.77
C GLU A 158 6.57 6.11 -7.51
N ARG A 159 5.84 7.20 -7.77
CA ARG A 159 6.32 8.55 -7.48
C ARG A 159 6.56 8.77 -5.98
N SER A 160 5.61 8.37 -5.14
CA SER A 160 5.74 8.49 -3.68
C SER A 160 6.91 7.66 -3.14
N GLU A 161 7.14 6.46 -3.68
CA GLU A 161 8.29 5.62 -3.31
C GLU A 161 9.62 6.27 -3.72
N GLN A 162 9.69 6.90 -4.89
CA GLN A 162 10.88 7.64 -5.33
C GLN A 162 11.18 8.83 -4.42
N GLU A 163 10.16 9.60 -4.03
CA GLU A 163 10.30 10.74 -3.10
C GLU A 163 10.80 10.25 -1.72
N LEU A 164 10.29 9.12 -1.21
CA LEU A 164 10.74 8.54 0.05
C LEU A 164 12.18 8.01 0.00
N ARG A 165 12.61 7.41 -1.11
CA ARG A 165 14.01 6.99 -1.30
C ARG A 165 14.97 8.17 -1.32
N LEU A 166 14.59 9.27 -1.97
CA LEU A 166 15.39 10.49 -1.96
C LEU A 166 15.50 11.08 -0.54
N ALA A 167 14.42 11.04 0.23
CA ALA A 167 14.44 11.44 1.64
C ALA A 167 15.35 10.54 2.49
N GLU A 168 15.35 9.23 2.25
CA GLU A 168 16.27 8.27 2.88
C GLU A 168 17.74 8.60 2.58
N GLU A 169 18.08 8.81 1.31
CA GLU A 169 19.43 9.20 0.90
C GLU A 169 19.86 10.52 1.54
N THR A 170 18.94 11.49 1.60
CA THR A 170 19.20 12.79 2.23
C THR A 170 19.45 12.61 3.73
N GLN A 171 18.61 11.88 4.46
CA GLN A 171 18.81 11.63 5.89
C GLN A 171 20.10 10.86 6.18
N LYS A 172 20.40 9.82 5.37
CA LYS A 172 21.67 9.09 5.49
C LYS A 172 22.89 9.99 5.31
N SER A 173 22.81 11.02 4.46
CA SER A 173 23.92 11.95 4.26
C SER A 173 24.15 12.90 5.44
N LEU A 174 23.16 13.06 6.33
CA LEU A 174 23.28 13.82 7.56
C LEU A 174 23.94 13.02 8.69
N LEU A 175 23.85 11.69 8.66
CA LEU A 175 24.54 10.83 9.61
C LEU A 175 26.02 10.70 9.22
N PRO A 176 26.91 10.41 10.18
CA PRO A 176 28.32 10.17 9.88
C PRO A 176 28.49 9.05 8.85
N CYS A 177 29.02 9.37 7.68
CA CYS A 177 29.29 8.38 6.62
C CYS A 177 30.34 7.33 7.03
N CYS A 178 31.19 7.67 7.99
CA CYS A 178 32.16 6.77 8.62
C CYS A 178 32.36 7.22 10.07
N VAL A 179 32.53 6.24 10.93
CA VAL A 179 32.87 6.52 12.33
C VAL A 179 34.26 7.12 12.38
N PRO A 180 34.45 8.31 12.98
CA PRO A 180 35.77 8.91 13.11
C PRO A 180 36.76 8.00 13.87
N GLN A 181 38.03 8.10 13.52
CA GLN A 181 39.10 7.41 14.28
C GLN A 181 39.50 8.28 15.49
N PHE A 182 39.19 7.80 16.67
CA PHE A 182 39.61 8.44 17.91
C PHE A 182 40.80 7.72 18.51
N GLU A 183 41.75 8.50 19.02
CA GLU A 183 42.95 7.96 19.69
C GLU A 183 42.54 7.03 20.85
N ASN A 184 43.09 5.80 20.86
CA ASN A 184 42.84 4.76 21.87
C ASN A 184 41.44 4.17 21.90
N TYR A 185 40.55 4.49 20.89
CA TYR A 185 39.20 3.97 20.85
C TYR A 185 38.88 3.33 19.52
N ARG A 186 38.11 2.23 19.58
CA ARG A 186 37.38 1.64 18.42
C ARG A 186 35.91 1.91 18.61
N VAL A 187 35.29 2.53 17.64
CA VAL A 187 33.87 2.85 17.67
C VAL A 187 33.17 2.11 16.55
N ARG A 188 32.01 1.56 16.87
CA ARG A 188 31.07 0.95 15.94
C ARG A 188 29.72 1.62 16.11
N ALA A 189 29.01 1.83 15.02
CA ALA A 189 27.67 2.36 15.04
C ALA A 189 26.82 1.70 13.95
N TYR A 190 25.57 1.52 14.25
CA TYR A 190 24.58 0.94 13.35
C TYR A 190 23.27 1.71 13.48
N ASN A 191 22.61 1.95 12.35
CA ASN A 191 21.29 2.55 12.29
C ASN A 191 20.51 1.89 11.16
N ALA A 192 19.35 1.34 11.47
CA ALA A 192 18.41 0.77 10.52
C ALA A 192 17.01 1.29 10.83
N PRO A 193 16.50 2.22 10.03
CA PRO A 193 15.15 2.73 10.21
C PRO A 193 14.10 1.67 9.88
N THR A 194 12.94 1.74 10.53
CA THR A 194 11.79 0.87 10.30
C THR A 194 11.22 1.03 8.90
N ARG A 195 11.34 2.22 8.35
CA ARG A 195 10.88 2.61 7.00
C ARG A 195 12.04 3.25 6.23
N TYR A 196 11.73 4.00 5.19
CA TYR A 196 12.72 4.74 4.41
C TYR A 196 13.52 5.72 5.28
N VAL A 197 12.85 6.41 6.21
CA VAL A 197 13.44 7.39 7.13
C VAL A 197 13.02 7.09 8.56
N GLY A 198 13.88 7.39 9.53
CA GLY A 198 13.70 7.10 10.96
C GLY A 198 13.84 8.31 11.86
N GLY A 199 13.42 8.14 13.12
CA GLY A 199 13.60 9.10 14.20
C GLY A 199 14.99 9.01 14.84
N ASP A 200 15.54 7.81 14.87
CA ASP A 200 16.84 7.54 15.47
C ASP A 200 18.01 8.18 14.71
N PHE A 201 18.95 8.72 15.46
CA PHE A 201 20.22 9.17 14.91
C PHE A 201 21.36 9.02 15.90
N TYR A 202 22.58 8.99 15.39
CA TYR A 202 23.80 9.11 16.16
C TYR A 202 24.75 10.10 15.47
N ASP A 203 25.65 10.70 16.28
CA ASP A 203 26.71 11.56 15.75
C ASP A 203 27.96 11.48 16.62
N PHE A 204 29.08 11.87 16.03
CA PHE A 204 30.37 11.95 16.70
C PHE A 204 31.08 13.26 16.35
N LEU A 205 31.59 13.95 17.36
CA LEU A 205 32.29 15.20 17.17
C LEU A 205 33.65 15.18 17.90
N GLN A 206 34.71 15.53 17.16
CA GLN A 206 36.03 15.79 17.73
C GLN A 206 36.06 17.22 18.26
N LEU A 207 36.44 17.39 19.52
CA LEU A 207 36.55 18.70 20.16
C LEU A 207 37.99 19.24 20.06
N ASN A 208 38.14 20.57 20.16
CA ASN A 208 39.45 21.23 20.06
C ASN A 208 40.43 20.85 21.17
N SER A 209 39.91 20.34 22.29
CA SER A 209 40.70 19.84 23.42
C SER A 209 41.41 18.49 23.19
N GLY A 210 41.11 17.82 22.06
CA GLY A 210 41.46 16.42 21.83
C GLY A 210 40.45 15.42 22.40
N ASP A 211 39.48 15.91 23.14
CA ASP A 211 38.35 15.14 23.61
C ASP A 211 37.37 14.88 22.44
N TRP A 212 36.47 13.97 22.61
CA TRP A 212 35.46 13.69 21.62
C TRP A 212 34.10 13.36 22.26
N MET A 213 33.07 13.58 21.52
CA MET A 213 31.68 13.36 21.93
C MET A 213 31.01 12.34 21.03
N GLY A 214 30.17 11.52 21.63
CA GLY A 214 29.21 10.71 20.91
C GLY A 214 27.81 10.96 21.44
N VAL A 215 26.85 10.90 20.55
CA VAL A 215 25.42 11.02 20.88
C VAL A 215 24.63 9.93 20.16
N LEU A 216 23.63 9.39 20.85
CA LEU A 216 22.56 8.58 20.27
C LEU A 216 21.25 9.14 20.79
N ALA A 217 20.31 9.35 19.88
CA ALA A 217 19.01 9.90 20.20
C ALA A 217 17.91 9.16 19.42
N ASP A 218 16.73 9.11 20.04
CA ASP A 218 15.53 8.56 19.48
C ASP A 218 14.40 9.59 19.59
N VAL A 219 13.75 9.86 18.47
CA VAL A 219 12.66 10.83 18.36
C VAL A 219 11.33 10.12 18.38
N SER A 220 10.45 10.51 19.30
CA SER A 220 9.10 9.96 19.42
C SER A 220 8.31 10.00 18.10
N GLY A 221 7.70 8.88 17.76
CA GLY A 221 6.95 8.70 16.50
C GLY A 221 7.81 8.04 15.42
N LYS A 222 7.26 7.90 14.21
CA LYS A 222 7.90 7.15 13.10
C LYS A 222 7.72 7.83 11.75
N GLY A 223 8.64 7.54 10.83
CA GLY A 223 8.59 8.03 9.46
C GLY A 223 8.96 9.51 9.32
N MET A 224 8.36 10.21 8.35
CA MET A 224 8.80 11.54 7.92
C MET A 224 8.80 12.60 9.03
N SER A 225 7.80 12.59 9.91
CA SER A 225 7.72 13.56 11.02
C SER A 225 8.87 13.42 12.01
N ALA A 226 9.17 12.18 12.42
CA ALA A 226 10.30 11.89 13.30
C ALA A 226 11.65 12.21 12.62
N ALA A 227 11.78 11.88 11.33
CA ALA A 227 12.98 12.15 10.54
C ALA A 227 13.30 13.65 10.38
N LEU A 228 12.29 14.48 10.20
CA LEU A 228 12.47 15.95 10.14
C LEU A 228 12.91 16.50 11.49
N LEU A 229 12.30 16.01 12.57
CA LEU A 229 12.66 16.43 13.94
C LEU A 229 14.07 15.96 14.31
N SER A 230 14.44 14.73 13.96
CA SER A 230 15.79 14.20 14.18
C SER A 230 16.86 15.05 13.45
N SER A 231 16.57 15.41 12.18
CA SER A 231 17.46 16.27 11.39
C SER A 231 17.64 17.67 12.01
N MET A 232 16.56 18.25 12.54
CA MET A 232 16.60 19.54 13.23
C MET A 232 17.46 19.45 14.51
N VAL A 233 17.26 18.41 15.33
CA VAL A 233 18.01 18.20 16.57
C VAL A 233 19.49 17.96 16.29
N LEU A 234 19.79 17.10 15.31
CA LEU A 234 21.16 16.81 14.88
C LEU A 234 21.89 18.10 14.46
N GLY A 235 21.26 18.93 13.62
CA GLY A 235 21.81 20.21 13.19
C GLY A 235 22.03 21.18 14.34
N ALA A 236 21.08 21.29 15.28
CA ALA A 236 21.18 22.14 16.46
C ALA A 236 22.33 21.70 17.39
N LEU A 237 22.44 20.39 17.67
CA LEU A 237 23.55 19.84 18.47
C LEU A 237 24.89 20.11 17.81
N SER A 238 25.04 19.85 16.55
CA SER A 238 26.28 20.06 15.80
C SER A 238 26.73 21.54 15.85
N MET A 239 25.82 22.49 15.66
CA MET A 239 26.14 23.93 15.73
C MET A 239 26.56 24.36 17.13
N GLU A 240 25.83 23.96 18.15
CA GLU A 240 26.09 24.38 19.54
C GLU A 240 27.42 23.81 20.08
N PHE A 241 27.72 22.55 19.76
CA PHE A 241 29.01 21.96 20.22
C PHE A 241 30.23 22.57 19.51
N HIS A 242 30.13 22.99 18.26
CA HIS A 242 31.21 23.71 17.58
C HIS A 242 31.48 25.09 18.17
N SER A 243 30.53 25.68 18.90
CA SER A 243 30.72 26.93 19.61
C SER A 243 31.53 26.81 20.94
N GLY A 244 31.81 25.59 21.38
CA GLY A 244 32.51 25.32 22.64
C GLY A 244 31.64 25.48 23.89
N THR A 245 30.30 25.42 23.72
CA THR A 245 29.34 25.49 24.82
C THR A 245 29.37 24.21 25.67
N GLU A 246 29.20 24.32 26.99
CA GLU A 246 29.11 23.17 27.88
C GLU A 246 27.92 22.28 27.56
N PRO A 247 28.06 20.93 27.59
CA PRO A 247 27.01 20.00 27.14
C PRO A 247 25.65 20.19 27.79
N GLN A 248 25.62 20.52 29.09
CA GLN A 248 24.36 20.76 29.82
C GLN A 248 23.61 21.98 29.26
N GLU A 249 24.35 23.03 28.90
CA GLU A 249 23.79 24.23 28.32
C GLU A 249 23.32 24.01 26.89
N VAL A 250 24.07 23.23 26.10
CA VAL A 250 23.66 22.80 24.77
C VAL A 250 22.30 22.07 24.82
N LEU A 251 22.17 21.06 25.70
CA LEU A 251 20.94 20.34 25.84
C LEU A 251 19.77 21.20 26.33
N ALA A 252 20.01 22.15 27.23
CA ALA A 252 19.00 23.10 27.66
C ALA A 252 18.51 24.01 26.52
N ARG A 253 19.39 24.44 25.61
CA ARG A 253 19.03 25.24 24.43
C ARG A 253 18.25 24.40 23.42
N VAL A 254 18.71 23.18 23.15
CA VAL A 254 18.00 22.24 22.25
C VAL A 254 16.62 21.87 22.79
N ASN A 255 16.51 21.66 24.13
CA ASN A 255 15.25 21.41 24.80
C ASN A 255 14.24 22.56 24.59
N ARG A 256 14.68 23.82 24.79
CA ARG A 256 13.81 24.99 24.53
C ARG A 256 13.39 25.07 23.07
N LEU A 257 14.30 24.85 22.13
CA LEU A 257 13.99 24.82 20.72
C LEU A 257 12.90 23.76 20.39
N LEU A 258 13.01 22.57 20.99
CA LEU A 258 12.01 21.52 20.84
C LEU A 258 10.65 21.92 21.44
N CYS A 259 10.62 22.47 22.65
CA CYS A 259 9.37 22.95 23.26
C CYS A 259 8.68 24.02 22.42
N GLU A 260 9.44 24.88 21.72
CA GLU A 260 8.89 25.92 20.84
C GLU A 260 8.44 25.44 19.46
N LYS A 261 9.13 24.44 18.88
CA LYS A 261 9.01 24.10 17.44
C LYS A 261 8.36 22.75 17.17
N SER A 262 8.39 21.80 18.13
CA SER A 262 7.79 20.48 17.92
C SER A 262 6.28 20.49 18.09
N LEU A 263 5.60 19.49 17.52
CA LEU A 263 4.17 19.31 17.71
C LEU A 263 3.89 18.79 19.13
N PRO A 264 2.73 19.09 19.71
CA PRO A 264 2.33 18.59 21.03
C PRO A 264 2.47 17.06 21.11
N GLY A 265 3.19 16.59 22.15
CA GLY A 265 3.44 15.18 22.39
C GLY A 265 4.66 14.60 21.66
N GLN A 266 5.39 15.41 20.90
CA GLN A 266 6.70 15.02 20.37
C GLN A 266 7.79 15.31 21.39
N PHE A 267 8.69 14.36 21.57
CA PHE A 267 9.84 14.46 22.47
C PHE A 267 11.03 13.68 21.89
N VAL A 268 12.18 13.88 22.45
CA VAL A 268 13.41 13.19 22.04
C VAL A 268 14.08 12.60 23.28
N THR A 269 14.40 11.31 23.21
CA THR A 269 15.30 10.68 24.19
C THR A 269 16.73 10.78 23.66
N LEU A 270 17.69 11.04 24.55
CA LEU A 270 19.07 11.26 24.12
C LEU A 270 20.06 10.77 25.17
N PHE A 271 21.06 10.04 24.70
CA PHE A 271 22.27 9.71 25.47
C PHE A 271 23.49 10.36 24.84
N LEU A 272 24.12 11.25 25.55
CA LEU A 272 25.34 11.97 25.16
C LEU A 272 26.48 11.58 26.08
N PHE A 273 27.67 11.36 25.53
CA PHE A 273 28.87 11.13 26.30
C PHE A 273 30.05 11.90 25.70
N LEU A 274 30.88 12.39 26.61
CA LEU A 274 32.21 12.97 26.31
C LEU A 274 33.26 12.03 26.79
N GLN A 275 34.38 11.96 26.07
CA GLN A 275 35.48 11.07 26.41
C GLN A 275 36.81 11.71 26.03
N ASN A 276 37.77 11.64 26.93
CA ASN A 276 39.14 12.05 26.63
C ASN A 276 40.03 10.83 26.27
N PRO A 277 41.23 11.02 25.69
CA PRO A 277 42.12 9.93 25.33
C PRO A 277 42.57 9.07 26.55
N GLN A 278 42.53 9.62 27.77
CA GLN A 278 42.93 8.90 28.99
C GLN A 278 41.82 8.04 29.59
N GLY A 279 40.64 8.05 29.02
CA GLY A 279 39.50 7.24 29.45
C GLY A 279 38.59 7.93 30.47
N ARG A 280 38.85 9.18 30.84
CA ARG A 280 37.94 9.96 31.69
C ARG A 280 36.84 10.53 30.84
N GLY A 281 35.61 10.34 31.28
CA GLY A 281 34.43 10.81 30.53
C GLY A 281 33.31 11.29 31.42
N GLN A 282 32.33 11.87 30.81
CA GLN A 282 31.07 12.24 31.43
C GLN A 282 29.93 11.95 30.47
N PHE A 283 28.75 11.63 31.00
CA PHE A 283 27.57 11.40 30.20
C PHE A 283 26.37 12.20 30.70
N ILE A 284 25.45 12.48 29.82
CA ILE A 284 24.14 13.04 30.11
C ILE A 284 23.10 12.13 29.41
N SER A 285 22.09 11.70 30.17
CA SER A 285 20.94 10.95 29.62
C SER A 285 19.70 11.78 29.83
N ALA A 286 19.00 12.09 28.73
CA ALA A 286 17.72 12.79 28.72
C ALA A 286 16.63 11.78 28.43
N GLY A 287 16.18 11.02 29.44
CA GLY A 287 15.15 10.01 29.36
C GLY A 287 15.42 8.82 28.42
N HIS A 288 16.69 8.65 28.03
CA HIS A 288 17.10 7.57 27.13
C HIS A 288 17.31 6.25 27.86
N ASN A 289 17.24 5.14 27.12
CA ASN A 289 17.56 3.81 27.63
C ASN A 289 18.96 3.79 28.29
N PRO A 290 19.15 2.96 29.34
CA PRO A 290 20.46 2.85 29.96
C PRO A 290 21.56 2.47 28.97
N ALA A 291 22.71 3.11 29.02
CA ALA A 291 23.91 2.60 28.38
C ALA A 291 24.56 1.51 29.22
N TYR A 292 25.23 0.56 28.61
CA TYR A 292 25.82 -0.61 29.27
C TYR A 292 27.34 -0.55 29.19
N LEU A 293 27.96 -0.43 30.34
CA LEU A 293 29.42 -0.37 30.45
C LEU A 293 29.96 -1.73 30.92
N PHE A 294 30.55 -2.49 30.00
CA PHE A 294 31.26 -3.73 30.32
C PHE A 294 32.64 -3.41 30.85
N ARG A 295 32.97 -3.95 32.03
CA ARG A 295 34.26 -3.82 32.70
C ARG A 295 35.14 -5.03 32.39
N SER A 296 36.18 -4.85 31.61
CA SER A 296 37.07 -5.94 31.16
C SER A 296 37.72 -6.69 32.32
N VAL A 297 38.14 -5.96 33.39
CA VAL A 297 38.81 -6.52 34.57
C VAL A 297 37.90 -7.43 35.41
N THR A 298 36.62 -7.12 35.49
CA THR A 298 35.69 -7.82 36.40
C THR A 298 34.65 -8.66 35.69
N GLY A 299 34.48 -8.49 34.36
CA GLY A 299 33.41 -9.12 33.55
C GLY A 299 32.00 -8.60 33.90
N LYS A 300 31.90 -7.54 34.74
CA LYS A 300 30.60 -6.98 35.14
C LYS A 300 30.13 -5.93 34.18
N ILE A 301 28.80 -5.84 34.03
CA ILE A 301 28.15 -4.76 33.27
C ILE A 301 27.54 -3.78 34.27
N GLN A 302 27.88 -2.51 34.11
CA GLN A 302 27.33 -1.38 34.85
C GLN A 302 26.34 -0.65 33.93
N LYS A 303 25.16 -0.29 34.46
CA LYS A 303 24.23 0.58 33.75
C LYS A 303 24.55 2.04 34.03
N LEU A 304 24.61 2.84 32.97
CA LEU A 304 24.72 4.30 33.02
C LEU A 304 23.37 4.89 32.61
N PHE A 305 22.72 5.60 33.50
CA PHE A 305 21.44 6.25 33.30
C PHE A 305 21.25 7.45 34.19
N SER A 306 20.27 8.29 33.92
CA SER A 306 19.78 9.34 34.82
C SER A 306 18.26 9.39 34.78
N ASP A 307 17.65 9.96 35.81
CA ASP A 307 16.19 10.13 35.94
C ASP A 307 15.75 11.48 35.35
N ALA A 308 16.46 12.00 34.34
CA ALA A 308 16.10 13.24 33.66
C ALA A 308 14.93 13.06 32.70
N PHE A 309 14.17 14.13 32.46
CA PHE A 309 13.07 14.15 31.48
C PHE A 309 13.61 14.09 30.06
N PHE A 310 12.71 13.70 29.13
CA PHE A 310 12.95 13.76 27.69
C PHE A 310 13.10 15.21 27.22
N LEU A 311 13.85 15.43 26.16
CA LEU A 311 13.93 16.73 25.51
C LEU A 311 12.59 17.06 24.83
N GLY A 312 12.15 18.31 24.96
CA GLY A 312 10.90 18.80 24.38
C GLY A 312 9.64 18.58 25.23
N MET A 313 9.76 18.00 26.45
CA MET A 313 8.62 17.83 27.36
C MET A 313 8.36 19.04 28.24
N PHE A 314 9.39 19.57 28.87
CA PHE A 314 9.30 20.68 29.82
C PHE A 314 10.40 21.68 29.53
N GLU A 315 10.03 22.96 29.34
CA GLU A 315 10.99 24.01 28.98
C GLU A 315 12.08 24.20 30.02
N GLU A 316 11.74 24.07 31.32
CA GLU A 316 12.64 24.24 32.45
C GLU A 316 13.41 22.97 32.84
N ALA A 317 13.38 21.91 31.97
CA ALA A 317 14.13 20.69 32.27
C ALA A 317 15.62 20.94 32.36
N THR A 318 16.26 20.33 33.36
CA THR A 318 17.72 20.41 33.60
C THR A 318 18.35 19.05 33.30
N PHE A 319 19.59 19.10 32.77
CA PHE A 319 20.33 17.91 32.37
C PHE A 319 21.65 17.83 33.11
N GLU A 320 21.78 16.82 33.96
CA GLU A 320 22.94 16.66 34.85
C GLU A 320 23.99 15.79 34.16
N SER A 321 25.25 16.28 34.21
CA SER A 321 26.41 15.54 33.74
C SER A 321 26.93 14.64 34.85
N ARG A 322 27.13 13.35 34.55
CA ARG A 322 27.66 12.34 35.48
C ARG A 322 28.97 11.76 34.98
N PRO A 323 29.98 11.65 35.84
CA PRO A 323 31.28 11.12 35.46
C PRO A 323 31.24 9.60 35.25
N PHE A 324 32.01 9.13 34.29
CA PHE A 324 32.36 7.72 34.15
C PHE A 324 33.80 7.56 33.64
N GLN A 325 34.31 6.35 33.63
CA GLN A 325 35.67 6.08 33.19
C GLN A 325 35.68 4.81 32.36
N LEU A 326 36.36 4.82 31.21
CA LEU A 326 36.70 3.65 30.42
C LEU A 326 38.15 3.25 30.70
N GLY A 327 38.37 2.07 31.27
CA GLY A 327 39.66 1.42 31.35
C GLY A 327 40.02 0.68 30.08
N GLN A 328 41.27 0.20 29.99
CA GLN A 328 41.70 -0.63 28.85
C GLN A 328 40.85 -1.91 28.74
N GLY A 329 40.29 -2.17 27.54
CA GLY A 329 39.41 -3.28 27.27
C GLY A 329 37.96 -3.08 27.73
N ASP A 330 37.62 -1.94 28.39
CA ASP A 330 36.23 -1.63 28.71
C ASP A 330 35.44 -1.26 27.46
N ILE A 331 34.14 -1.64 27.44
CA ILE A 331 33.27 -1.38 26.31
C ILE A 331 31.97 -0.71 26.77
N LEU A 332 31.67 0.44 26.20
CA LEU A 332 30.39 1.14 26.36
C LEU A 332 29.46 0.77 25.19
N VAL A 333 28.23 0.35 25.48
CA VAL A 333 27.18 0.03 24.50
C VAL A 333 25.99 0.93 24.79
N VAL A 334 25.61 1.77 23.81
CA VAL A 334 24.43 2.63 23.83
C VAL A 334 23.47 2.11 22.79
N ILE A 335 22.20 1.99 23.10
CA ILE A 335 21.17 1.43 22.21
C ILE A 335 19.90 2.28 22.21
N SER A 336 19.15 2.31 21.12
CA SER A 336 17.74 2.72 21.13
C SER A 336 16.84 1.56 21.59
N ASP A 337 15.59 1.87 21.94
CA ASP A 337 14.62 0.87 22.41
C ASP A 337 14.27 -0.18 21.36
N GLY A 338 14.34 0.16 20.06
CA GLY A 338 14.10 -0.80 18.98
C GLY A 338 15.02 -2.03 19.00
N VAL A 339 16.17 -1.97 19.67
CA VAL A 339 17.02 -3.15 19.90
C VAL A 339 16.35 -4.14 20.86
N THR A 340 15.82 -3.64 21.99
CA THR A 340 15.16 -4.48 23.02
C THR A 340 13.74 -4.84 22.66
N ASP A 341 13.05 -3.99 21.91
CA ASP A 341 11.64 -4.11 21.55
C ASP A 341 11.42 -4.87 20.24
N ALA A 342 12.50 -5.29 19.57
CA ALA A 342 12.43 -6.17 18.41
C ALA A 342 11.60 -7.43 18.71
N GLN A 343 10.58 -7.71 17.91
CA GLN A 343 9.60 -8.78 18.19
C GLN A 343 9.81 -10.00 17.31
N ASN A 344 9.56 -11.17 17.89
CA ASN A 344 9.47 -12.42 17.17
C ASN A 344 8.03 -12.69 16.64
N PRO A 345 7.76 -13.76 15.85
CA PRO A 345 6.41 -14.08 15.34
C PRO A 345 5.34 -14.27 16.43
N THR A 346 5.74 -14.55 17.68
CA THR A 346 4.83 -14.70 18.83
C THR A 346 4.66 -13.40 19.63
N GLN A 347 5.17 -12.27 19.10
CA GLN A 347 5.14 -10.94 19.74
C GLN A 347 5.94 -10.83 21.04
N GLU A 348 6.84 -11.76 21.30
CA GLU A 348 7.79 -11.67 22.42
C GLU A 348 8.89 -10.67 22.04
N MET A 349 9.29 -9.80 22.97
CA MET A 349 10.38 -8.83 22.76
C MET A 349 11.75 -9.52 22.93
N PHE A 350 12.76 -9.05 22.21
CA PHE A 350 14.16 -9.49 22.35
C PHE A 350 14.64 -9.30 23.78
N GLY A 351 14.39 -8.14 24.34
CA GLY A 351 14.55 -7.82 25.74
C GLY A 351 16.00 -7.61 26.20
N GLU A 352 16.14 -6.91 27.31
CA GLU A 352 17.43 -6.57 27.90
C GLU A 352 18.30 -7.79 28.26
N GLN A 353 17.70 -8.88 28.68
CA GLN A 353 18.45 -10.06 29.10
C GLN A 353 19.28 -10.68 27.98
N ARG A 354 18.69 -10.76 26.76
CA ARG A 354 19.41 -11.28 25.58
C ARG A 354 20.53 -10.35 25.16
N LEU A 355 20.29 -9.04 25.20
CA LEU A 355 21.32 -8.03 24.96
C LEU A 355 22.51 -8.20 25.93
N LEU A 356 22.25 -8.29 27.23
CA LEU A 356 23.32 -8.44 28.24
C LEU A 356 24.07 -9.78 28.09
N GLN A 357 23.42 -10.84 27.62
CA GLN A 357 24.08 -12.13 27.30
C GLN A 357 25.05 -11.96 26.13
N VAL A 358 24.64 -11.26 25.06
CA VAL A 358 25.51 -10.97 23.92
C VAL A 358 26.72 -10.15 24.37
N ILE A 359 26.51 -9.05 25.11
CA ILE A 359 27.61 -8.21 25.59
C ILE A 359 28.58 -9.03 26.43
N ARG A 360 28.11 -9.79 27.43
CA ARG A 360 28.99 -10.59 28.30
C ARG A 360 29.84 -11.60 27.55
N LYS A 361 29.24 -12.25 26.57
CA LYS A 361 29.88 -13.34 25.82
C LYS A 361 30.90 -12.80 24.83
N GLU A 362 30.61 -11.72 24.14
CA GLU A 362 31.39 -11.24 23.01
C GLU A 362 32.36 -10.10 23.36
N ALA A 363 32.17 -9.40 24.50
CA ALA A 363 33.05 -8.32 24.91
C ALA A 363 34.54 -8.68 25.01
N PRO A 364 34.92 -9.91 25.44
CA PRO A 364 36.36 -10.30 25.44
C PRO A 364 36.97 -10.35 24.01
N ALA A 365 36.16 -10.50 22.97
CA ALA A 365 36.60 -10.48 21.57
C ALA A 365 36.53 -9.06 20.95
N GLY A 366 36.02 -8.07 21.66
CA GLY A 366 35.98 -6.67 21.28
C GLY A 366 34.69 -6.17 20.67
N SER A 367 34.64 -4.88 20.34
CA SER A 367 33.46 -4.15 19.87
C SER A 367 32.86 -4.74 18.56
N HIS A 368 33.71 -5.21 17.65
CA HIS A 368 33.25 -5.83 16.41
C HIS A 368 32.51 -7.15 16.64
N ALA A 369 32.96 -7.97 17.57
CA ALA A 369 32.29 -9.23 17.91
C ALA A 369 30.90 -8.98 18.50
N ILE A 370 30.75 -7.96 19.36
CA ILE A 370 29.44 -7.56 19.90
C ILE A 370 28.51 -7.12 18.77
N GLU A 371 28.97 -6.24 17.86
CA GLU A 371 28.19 -5.75 16.72
C GLU A 371 27.66 -6.92 15.89
N GLN A 372 28.52 -7.80 15.43
CA GLN A 372 28.16 -8.94 14.57
C GLN A 372 27.18 -9.91 15.25
N GLN A 373 27.46 -10.25 16.52
CA GLN A 373 26.60 -11.18 17.25
C GLN A 373 25.26 -10.56 17.62
N LEU A 374 25.22 -9.25 17.93
CA LEU A 374 23.97 -8.56 18.24
C LEU A 374 23.04 -8.54 17.02
N LEU A 375 23.53 -8.14 15.86
CA LEU A 375 22.77 -8.14 14.60
C LEU A 375 22.30 -9.56 14.25
N LYS A 376 23.17 -10.56 14.38
CA LYS A 376 22.80 -11.96 14.16
C LYS A 376 21.72 -12.45 15.12
N SER A 377 21.85 -12.13 16.41
CA SER A 377 20.90 -12.56 17.45
C SER A 377 19.52 -11.91 17.26
N ILE A 378 19.46 -10.63 16.86
CA ILE A 378 18.20 -9.96 16.51
C ILE A 378 17.56 -10.62 15.29
N ALA A 379 18.33 -10.85 14.22
CA ALA A 379 17.82 -11.47 12.99
C ALA A 379 17.28 -12.90 13.24
N GLU A 380 18.00 -13.71 14.01
CA GLU A 380 17.58 -15.08 14.39
C GLU A 380 16.34 -15.05 15.29
N PHE A 381 16.23 -14.08 16.18
CA PHE A 381 15.08 -13.95 17.08
C PHE A 381 13.80 -13.49 16.35
N THR A 382 13.92 -12.48 15.50
CA THR A 382 12.79 -11.91 14.76
C THR A 382 12.25 -12.82 13.66
N GLN A 383 13.06 -13.74 13.14
CA GLN A 383 12.67 -14.72 12.11
C GLN A 383 11.97 -14.08 10.89
N GLY A 384 12.36 -12.87 10.52
CA GLY A 384 11.77 -12.11 9.41
C GLY A 384 10.48 -11.40 9.75
N THR A 385 10.09 -11.31 11.01
CA THR A 385 9.01 -10.41 11.47
C THR A 385 9.38 -8.96 11.10
N ALA A 386 8.39 -8.20 10.63
CA ALA A 386 8.60 -6.80 10.29
C ALA A 386 9.14 -6.01 11.50
N GLN A 387 10.15 -5.20 11.27
CA GLN A 387 10.73 -4.33 12.29
C GLN A 387 9.69 -3.32 12.79
N ASN A 388 9.52 -3.24 14.11
CA ASN A 388 8.52 -2.38 14.74
C ASN A 388 9.06 -0.99 15.07
N ASP A 389 10.35 -0.85 15.35
CA ASP A 389 11.01 0.40 15.65
C ASP A 389 12.40 0.51 15.04
N ASP A 390 12.96 1.72 14.98
CA ASP A 390 14.30 1.96 14.46
C ASP A 390 15.33 1.25 15.34
N ILE A 391 16.26 0.51 14.73
CA ILE A 391 17.30 -0.21 15.44
C ILE A 391 18.60 0.57 15.34
N THR A 392 19.02 1.19 16.45
CA THR A 392 20.23 1.98 16.49
C THR A 392 21.08 1.61 17.70
N PHE A 393 22.39 1.50 17.48
CA PHE A 393 23.33 1.30 18.57
C PHE A 393 24.71 1.91 18.27
N VAL A 394 25.41 2.30 19.34
CA VAL A 394 26.80 2.76 19.34
C VAL A 394 27.58 1.91 20.32
N ILE A 395 28.72 1.39 19.88
CA ILE A 395 29.65 0.58 20.72
C ILE A 395 31.02 1.24 20.73
N VAL A 396 31.53 1.55 21.88
CA VAL A 396 32.83 2.21 22.10
C VAL A 396 33.72 1.30 22.91
N GLU A 397 34.84 0.89 22.35
CA GLU A 397 35.86 0.08 23.01
C GLU A 397 37.10 0.91 23.23
N LYS A 398 37.61 0.99 24.50
CA LYS A 398 38.92 1.55 24.79
C LYS A 398 39.97 0.44 24.72
N TYR A 399 40.88 0.48 23.72
CA TYR A 399 41.83 -0.61 23.48
C TYR A 399 43.24 -0.31 23.98
N GLN A 400 43.58 0.96 24.27
CA GLN A 400 44.83 1.40 24.89
C GLN A 400 44.60 2.30 26.07
#